data_2be993b599047d1d534cb387d49f1c1c
#
_entry.id   2be993b599047d1d534cb387d49f1c1c
#
_cell.length_a   1.000
_cell.length_b   1.000
_cell.length_c   1.000
_cell.angle_alpha   90.00
_cell.angle_beta   90.00
_cell.angle_gamma   90.00
#
_symmetry.space_group_name_H-M   'P 1'
#
loop_
_entity.id
_entity.type
_entity.pdbx_description
1 polymer ?
#
loop_
_entity_poly.entity_id
_entity_poly.type
_entity_poly.pdbx_seq_one_letter_code
_entity_poly.pdbx_strand_id
1 'polypeptide(L)'
;MKIGNTEIGRVMLAPMAGAADTAFRIICARHGCGYAVTEMISAKAVTYGDKKTSQLATITKEEAPTACQIFGHEPDVMAKACGMLLEEYSKGDVMPVAIDINMGCPVPKIVKNGEGSALMRNLPLAGEIIEAVVKSAGDVPVTVKMRLGWDMSSICVTDLAKIAEDKGAAAICVHARTRSQMYAPSADW
;
A
#
# COMPACT_ATOMS: atom_id res chain seq x y z
N MET A 1 9.05 -12.41 -11.12
CA MET A 1 9.25 -10.98 -10.77
C MET A 1 9.73 -10.92 -9.32
N LYS A 2 10.46 -9.86 -8.90
CA LYS A 2 10.95 -9.76 -7.52
C LYS A 2 10.54 -8.42 -6.91
N ILE A 3 10.29 -8.42 -5.59
CA ILE A 3 10.22 -7.23 -4.75
C ILE A 3 11.30 -7.40 -3.67
N GLY A 4 12.31 -6.55 -3.67
CA GLY A 4 13.52 -6.79 -2.89
C GLY A 4 14.14 -8.15 -3.23
N ASN A 5 14.33 -8.99 -2.22
CA ASN A 5 14.87 -10.34 -2.39
C ASN A 5 13.79 -11.43 -2.58
N THR A 6 12.50 -11.09 -2.49
CA THR A 6 11.40 -12.04 -2.55
C THR A 6 10.90 -12.25 -3.98
N GLU A 7 10.89 -13.49 -4.44
CA GLU A 7 10.23 -13.85 -5.70
C GLU A 7 8.71 -13.82 -5.53
N ILE A 8 8.02 -13.18 -6.48
CA ILE A 8 6.56 -13.07 -6.49
C ILE A 8 5.99 -13.61 -7.79
N GLY A 9 4.80 -14.19 -7.70
CA GLY A 9 4.08 -14.73 -8.86
C GLY A 9 3.50 -13.64 -9.77
N ARG A 10 2.95 -14.06 -10.91
CA ARG A 10 2.32 -13.16 -11.89
C ARG A 10 0.89 -12.78 -11.52
N VAL A 11 0.21 -13.64 -10.77
CA VAL A 11 -1.15 -13.38 -10.27
C VAL A 11 -1.04 -12.82 -8.87
N MET A 12 -1.63 -11.64 -8.66
CA MET A 12 -1.53 -10.90 -7.41
C MET A 12 -2.91 -10.50 -6.93
N LEU A 13 -3.12 -10.56 -5.61
CA LEU A 13 -4.33 -10.07 -4.97
C LEU A 13 -4.13 -8.59 -4.55
N ALA A 14 -4.94 -7.71 -5.14
CA ALA A 14 -4.94 -6.30 -4.76
C ALA A 14 -5.56 -6.09 -3.35
N PRO A 15 -5.16 -5.04 -2.62
CA PRO A 15 -5.80 -4.66 -1.37
C PRO A 15 -7.25 -4.25 -1.60
N MET A 16 -8.18 -4.89 -0.88
CA MET A 16 -9.61 -4.60 -0.96
C MET A 16 -10.20 -4.53 0.44
N ALA A 17 -10.53 -3.33 0.90
CA ALA A 17 -11.14 -3.11 2.21
C ALA A 17 -12.47 -3.87 2.36
N GLY A 18 -12.60 -4.65 3.43
CA GLY A 18 -13.76 -5.51 3.69
C GLY A 18 -13.79 -6.82 2.89
N ALA A 19 -12.74 -7.15 2.14
CA ALA A 19 -12.68 -8.37 1.33
C ALA A 19 -11.34 -9.11 1.39
N ALA A 20 -10.21 -8.39 1.41
CA ALA A 20 -8.88 -9.00 1.40
C ALA A 20 -8.38 -9.31 2.83
N ASP A 21 -9.24 -9.93 3.65
CA ASP A 21 -8.88 -10.42 4.98
C ASP A 21 -7.94 -11.64 4.90
N THR A 22 -7.42 -12.07 6.04
CA THR A 22 -6.49 -13.21 6.15
C THR A 22 -7.07 -14.47 5.52
N ALA A 23 -8.36 -14.78 5.76
CA ALA A 23 -8.99 -16.00 5.24
C ALA A 23 -9.06 -15.97 3.72
N PHE A 24 -9.45 -14.85 3.14
CA PHE A 24 -9.51 -14.70 1.68
C PHE A 24 -8.12 -14.75 1.03
N ARG A 25 -7.10 -14.14 1.64
CA ARG A 25 -5.71 -14.21 1.15
C ARG A 25 -5.17 -15.65 1.15
N ILE A 26 -5.46 -16.43 2.21
CA ILE A 26 -5.11 -17.87 2.27
C ILE A 26 -5.79 -18.64 1.14
N ILE A 27 -7.08 -18.42 0.89
CA ILE A 27 -7.80 -19.08 -0.21
C ILE A 27 -7.14 -18.72 -1.55
N CYS A 28 -6.85 -17.45 -1.79
CA CYS A 28 -6.17 -17.00 -3.01
C CYS A 28 -4.79 -17.66 -3.17
N ALA A 29 -4.00 -17.77 -2.09
CA ALA A 29 -2.69 -18.44 -2.10
C ALA A 29 -2.82 -19.91 -2.53
N ARG A 30 -3.81 -20.64 -2.00
CA ARG A 30 -4.11 -22.06 -2.38
C ARG A 30 -4.53 -22.21 -3.83
N HIS A 31 -5.01 -21.14 -4.47
CA HIS A 31 -5.38 -21.09 -5.89
C HIS A 31 -4.32 -20.42 -6.79
N GLY A 32 -3.08 -20.31 -6.32
CA GLY A 32 -1.95 -19.87 -7.14
C GLY A 32 -1.70 -18.35 -7.14
N CYS A 33 -2.30 -17.62 -6.21
CA CYS A 33 -1.90 -16.23 -5.98
C CYS A 33 -0.45 -16.21 -5.46
N GLY A 34 0.42 -15.51 -6.17
CA GLY A 34 1.85 -15.45 -5.85
C GLY A 34 2.28 -14.18 -5.13
N TYR A 35 1.36 -13.29 -4.82
CA TYR A 35 1.58 -12.09 -4.01
C TYR A 35 0.24 -11.50 -3.56
N ALA A 36 0.16 -11.09 -2.32
CA ALA A 36 -1.04 -10.45 -1.78
C ALA A 36 -0.69 -9.15 -1.04
N VAL A 37 -1.69 -8.32 -0.82
CA VAL A 37 -1.58 -7.10 -0.02
C VAL A 37 -2.71 -7.11 1.01
N THR A 38 -2.42 -6.75 2.26
CA THR A 38 -3.43 -6.65 3.31
C THR A 38 -4.51 -5.61 2.94
N GLU A 39 -5.60 -5.58 3.67
CA GLU A 39 -6.45 -4.40 3.68
C GLU A 39 -5.65 -3.16 4.09
N MET A 40 -6.09 -1.99 3.67
CA MET A 40 -5.39 -0.75 3.99
C MET A 40 -5.55 -0.38 5.47
N ILE A 41 -4.45 -0.09 6.14
CA ILE A 41 -4.33 0.17 7.57
C ILE A 41 -4.07 1.66 7.81
N SER A 42 -4.87 2.30 8.67
CA SER A 42 -4.65 3.70 9.01
C SER A 42 -3.37 3.88 9.84
N ALA A 43 -2.39 4.60 9.31
CA ALA A 43 -1.16 4.92 10.03
C ALA A 43 -1.46 5.63 11.36
N LYS A 44 -2.41 6.56 11.35
CA LYS A 44 -2.84 7.27 12.55
C LYS A 44 -3.44 6.32 13.61
N ALA A 45 -4.28 5.37 13.21
CA ALA A 45 -4.85 4.39 14.13
C ALA A 45 -3.78 3.45 14.72
N VAL A 46 -2.76 3.06 13.93
CA VAL A 46 -1.59 2.33 14.44
C VAL A 46 -0.88 3.11 15.55
N THR A 47 -0.60 4.39 15.33
CA THR A 47 0.11 5.22 16.31
C THR A 47 -0.67 5.45 17.62
N TYR A 48 -1.99 5.24 17.60
CA TYR A 48 -2.85 5.28 18.79
C TYR A 48 -3.10 3.90 19.42
N GLY A 49 -2.52 2.83 18.89
CA GLY A 49 -2.65 1.48 19.43
C GLY A 49 -4.05 0.87 19.27
N ASP A 50 -4.76 1.21 18.17
CA ASP A 50 -6.09 0.64 17.92
C ASP A 50 -6.01 -0.86 17.63
N LYS A 51 -6.63 -1.67 18.49
CA LYS A 51 -6.61 -3.14 18.40
C LYS A 51 -7.25 -3.69 17.12
N LYS A 52 -8.29 -3.05 16.58
CA LYS A 52 -8.91 -3.49 15.32
C LYS A 52 -7.96 -3.31 14.15
N THR A 53 -7.21 -2.23 14.16
CA THR A 53 -6.18 -1.95 13.17
C THR A 53 -5.06 -3.00 13.19
N SER A 54 -4.65 -3.46 14.38
CA SER A 54 -3.67 -4.55 14.53
C SER A 54 -4.18 -5.87 13.92
N GLN A 55 -5.49 -6.16 13.99
CA GLN A 55 -6.07 -7.35 13.36
C GLN A 55 -5.99 -7.30 11.83
N LEU A 56 -6.17 -6.12 11.21
CA LEU A 56 -6.02 -5.94 9.77
C LEU A 56 -4.57 -6.16 9.28
N ALA A 57 -3.60 -5.96 10.17
CA ALA A 57 -2.18 -6.19 9.89
C ALA A 57 -1.77 -7.66 9.96
N THR A 58 -2.64 -8.57 10.43
CA THR A 58 -2.28 -9.99 10.60
C THR A 58 -1.90 -10.62 9.26
N ILE A 59 -0.70 -11.22 9.20
CA ILE A 59 -0.19 -12.02 8.09
C ILE A 59 0.22 -13.38 8.65
N THR A 60 -0.09 -14.46 7.93
CA THR A 60 0.19 -15.83 8.34
C THR A 60 1.12 -16.55 7.37
N LYS A 61 1.74 -17.65 7.79
CA LYS A 61 2.61 -18.49 6.94
C LYS A 61 1.86 -19.20 5.80
N GLU A 62 0.54 -19.28 5.89
CA GLU A 62 -0.31 -19.96 4.89
C GLU A 62 -0.65 -19.03 3.70
N GLU A 63 -0.38 -17.76 3.83
CA GLU A 63 -0.62 -16.78 2.77
C GLU A 63 0.50 -16.81 1.71
N ALA A 64 0.23 -16.29 0.53
CA ALA A 64 1.27 -15.93 -0.43
C ALA A 64 2.22 -14.88 0.18
N PRO A 65 3.39 -14.62 -0.42
CA PRO A 65 4.18 -13.46 -0.04
C PRO A 65 3.27 -12.23 0.06
N THR A 66 3.13 -11.66 1.26
CA THR A 66 2.12 -10.63 1.54
C THR A 66 2.77 -9.34 2.00
N ALA A 67 2.37 -8.21 1.42
CA ALA A 67 2.73 -6.86 1.87
C ALA A 67 1.69 -6.31 2.85
N CYS A 68 2.16 -5.48 3.79
CA CYS A 68 1.31 -4.72 4.70
C CYS A 68 1.02 -3.33 4.11
N GLN A 69 -0.24 -3.00 3.80
CA GLN A 69 -0.59 -1.71 3.23
C GLN A 69 -1.02 -0.70 4.29
N ILE A 70 -0.37 0.46 4.30
CA ILE A 70 -0.70 1.60 5.17
C ILE A 70 -1.21 2.80 4.37
N PHE A 71 -2.04 3.64 4.99
CA PHE A 71 -2.49 4.91 4.43
C PHE A 71 -2.48 6.03 5.48
N GLY A 72 -2.25 7.24 5.01
CA GLY A 72 -2.22 8.48 5.79
C GLY A 72 -1.72 9.63 4.90
N HIS A 73 -1.60 10.84 5.47
CA HIS A 73 -1.13 12.02 4.74
C HIS A 73 -0.01 12.79 5.48
N GLU A 74 0.35 12.35 6.69
CA GLU A 74 1.40 12.98 7.50
C GLU A 74 2.67 12.12 7.44
N PRO A 75 3.80 12.59 6.86
CA PRO A 75 5.01 11.79 6.69
C PRO A 75 5.53 11.16 7.98
N ASP A 76 5.60 11.93 9.07
CA ASP A 76 6.10 11.46 10.36
C ASP A 76 5.19 10.39 10.98
N VAL A 77 3.86 10.53 10.83
CA VAL A 77 2.88 9.55 11.29
C VAL A 77 3.00 8.27 10.49
N MET A 78 3.18 8.38 9.17
CA MET A 78 3.38 7.23 8.27
C MET A 78 4.67 6.47 8.60
N ALA A 79 5.77 7.19 8.81
CA ALA A 79 7.05 6.61 9.22
C ALA A 79 6.96 5.91 10.59
N LYS A 80 6.34 6.57 11.58
CA LYS A 80 6.15 6.00 12.91
C LYS A 80 5.29 4.74 12.86
N ALA A 81 4.19 4.74 12.13
CA ALA A 81 3.33 3.58 11.97
C ALA A 81 4.06 2.41 11.30
N CYS A 82 4.86 2.70 10.25
CA CYS A 82 5.71 1.71 9.61
C CYS A 82 6.65 1.03 10.62
N GLY A 83 7.40 1.81 11.39
CA GLY A 83 8.31 1.29 12.41
C GLY A 83 7.60 0.44 13.48
N MET A 84 6.45 0.92 13.99
CA MET A 84 5.65 0.18 14.97
C MET A 84 5.13 -1.15 14.43
N LEU A 85 4.65 -1.19 13.20
CA LEU A 85 4.18 -2.42 12.55
C LEU A 85 5.34 -3.40 12.34
N LEU A 86 6.48 -2.96 11.86
CA LEU A 86 7.65 -3.81 11.66
C LEU A 86 8.21 -4.35 12.99
N GLU A 87 8.21 -3.54 14.04
CA GLU A 87 8.56 -4.00 15.38
C GLU A 87 7.59 -5.09 15.88
N GLU A 88 6.28 -4.92 15.63
CA GLU A 88 5.29 -5.94 16.01
C GLU A 88 5.48 -7.24 15.21
N TYR A 89 5.67 -7.15 13.90
CA TYR A 89 5.96 -8.32 13.07
C TYR A 89 7.25 -9.04 13.48
N SER A 90 8.28 -8.32 13.93
CA SER A 90 9.55 -8.91 14.37
C SER A 90 9.44 -9.77 15.64
N LYS A 91 8.36 -9.62 16.41
CA LYS A 91 8.04 -10.47 17.58
C LYS A 91 7.36 -11.79 17.19
N GLY A 92 6.90 -11.88 15.95
CA GLY A 92 6.21 -13.05 15.41
C GLY A 92 7.10 -13.86 14.45
N ASP A 93 6.47 -14.83 13.79
CA ASP A 93 7.15 -15.76 12.87
C ASP A 93 7.09 -15.33 11.40
N VAL A 94 6.39 -14.24 11.08
CA VAL A 94 6.14 -13.82 9.68
C VAL A 94 6.37 -12.33 9.56
N MET A 95 7.26 -11.95 8.63
CA MET A 95 7.47 -10.57 8.23
C MET A 95 6.71 -10.29 6.93
N PRO A 96 6.18 -9.08 6.75
CA PRO A 96 5.67 -8.66 5.45
C PRO A 96 6.83 -8.59 4.45
N VAL A 97 6.57 -8.97 3.21
CA VAL A 97 7.59 -8.88 2.15
C VAL A 97 7.82 -7.45 1.66
N ALA A 98 6.90 -6.56 1.98
CA ALA A 98 7.01 -5.13 1.74
C ALA A 98 6.04 -4.35 2.65
N ILE A 99 6.32 -3.07 2.86
CA ILE A 99 5.32 -2.08 3.29
C ILE A 99 4.80 -1.40 2.03
N ASP A 100 3.48 -1.44 1.83
CA ASP A 100 2.83 -0.82 0.68
C ASP A 100 2.12 0.47 1.08
N ILE A 101 2.32 1.55 0.31
CA ILE A 101 1.70 2.84 0.57
C ILE A 101 0.49 3.03 -0.33
N ASN A 102 -0.69 3.26 0.25
CA ASN A 102 -1.90 3.53 -0.50
C ASN A 102 -1.96 4.99 -0.98
N MET A 103 -1.84 5.19 -2.29
CA MET A 103 -2.04 6.47 -2.97
C MET A 103 -3.15 6.37 -4.04
N GLY A 104 -4.06 5.39 -3.90
CA GLY A 104 -5.08 5.13 -4.92
C GLY A 104 -6.51 5.00 -4.42
N CYS A 105 -6.77 4.93 -3.11
CA CYS A 105 -8.13 4.81 -2.57
C CYS A 105 -8.99 6.02 -2.97
N PRO A 106 -10.14 5.81 -3.68
CA PRO A 106 -10.97 6.91 -4.15
C PRO A 106 -12.09 7.29 -3.18
N VAL A 107 -12.24 6.57 -2.07
CA VAL A 107 -13.38 6.68 -1.15
C VAL A 107 -13.46 8.08 -0.54
N PRO A 108 -14.64 8.76 -0.57
CA PRO A 108 -14.78 10.14 -0.11
C PRO A 108 -14.26 10.40 1.31
N LYS A 109 -14.47 9.47 2.25
CA LYS A 109 -14.02 9.58 3.64
C LYS A 109 -12.48 9.67 3.73
N ILE A 110 -11.77 8.90 2.91
CA ILE A 110 -10.29 8.89 2.85
C ILE A 110 -9.80 10.16 2.17
N VAL A 111 -10.36 10.45 1.01
CA VAL A 111 -9.94 11.59 0.17
C VAL A 111 -10.17 12.96 0.86
N LYS A 112 -11.25 13.12 1.65
CA LYS A 112 -11.52 14.34 2.41
C LYS A 112 -10.43 14.66 3.44
N ASN A 113 -9.73 13.63 3.94
CA ASN A 113 -8.62 13.78 4.87
C ASN A 113 -7.28 14.04 4.17
N GLY A 114 -7.23 14.18 2.85
CA GLY A 114 -5.99 14.33 2.10
C GLY A 114 -5.23 13.01 1.85
N GLU A 115 -5.87 11.87 2.10
CA GLU A 115 -5.27 10.53 2.05
C GLU A 115 -5.62 9.78 0.77
N GLY A 116 -4.96 8.65 0.53
CA GLY A 116 -5.23 7.80 -0.63
C GLY A 116 -4.98 8.55 -1.94
N SER A 117 -5.95 8.54 -2.87
CA SER A 117 -5.79 9.21 -4.17
C SER A 117 -5.72 10.75 -4.10
N ALA A 118 -6.03 11.38 -2.95
CA ALA A 118 -5.84 12.80 -2.78
C ALA A 118 -4.36 13.21 -2.83
N LEU A 119 -3.44 12.32 -2.44
CA LEU A 119 -1.99 12.53 -2.50
C LEU A 119 -1.51 12.76 -3.94
N MET A 120 -2.19 12.23 -4.95
CA MET A 120 -1.86 12.47 -6.35
C MET A 120 -2.08 13.92 -6.80
N ARG A 121 -2.72 14.76 -5.98
CA ARG A 121 -2.85 16.21 -6.19
C ARG A 121 -1.75 17.02 -5.53
N ASN A 122 -0.88 16.36 -4.74
CA ASN A 122 0.24 16.98 -4.05
C ASN A 122 1.47 16.06 -4.13
N LEU A 123 2.11 16.06 -5.29
CA LEU A 123 3.25 15.19 -5.56
C LEU A 123 4.45 15.43 -4.62
N PRO A 124 4.78 16.68 -4.22
CA PRO A 124 5.80 16.89 -3.21
C PRO A 124 5.52 16.14 -1.90
N LEU A 125 4.31 16.27 -1.35
CA LEU A 125 3.91 15.56 -0.13
C LEU A 125 3.93 14.04 -0.31
N ALA A 126 3.50 13.54 -1.47
CA ALA A 126 3.60 12.12 -1.79
C ALA A 126 5.05 11.63 -1.72
N GLY A 127 5.99 12.40 -2.28
CA GLY A 127 7.42 12.12 -2.21
C GLY A 127 7.96 12.13 -0.78
N GLU A 128 7.57 13.10 0.05
CA GLU A 128 7.95 13.19 1.46
C GLU A 128 7.46 11.96 2.26
N ILE A 129 6.23 11.52 2.02
CA ILE A 129 5.67 10.31 2.64
C ILE A 129 6.47 9.08 2.24
N ILE A 130 6.75 8.90 0.94
CA ILE A 130 7.50 7.75 0.45
C ILE A 130 8.89 7.72 1.10
N GLU A 131 9.60 8.83 1.08
CA GLU A 131 10.94 8.94 1.68
C GLU A 131 10.95 8.63 3.17
N ALA A 132 9.96 9.17 3.91
CA ALA A 132 9.84 8.94 5.35
C ALA A 132 9.58 7.47 5.68
N VAL A 133 8.69 6.80 4.90
CA VAL A 133 8.40 5.38 5.08
C VAL A 133 9.60 4.51 4.68
N VAL A 134 10.28 4.81 3.57
CA VAL A 134 11.50 4.09 3.13
C VAL A 134 12.57 4.16 4.20
N LYS A 135 12.84 5.33 4.77
CA LYS A 135 13.81 5.50 5.86
C LYS A 135 13.42 4.68 7.11
N SER A 136 12.14 4.62 7.44
CA SER A 136 11.64 3.87 8.60
C SER A 136 11.59 2.36 8.38
N ALA A 137 11.41 1.91 7.14
CA ALA A 137 11.31 0.50 6.79
C ALA A 137 12.66 -0.24 6.83
N GLY A 138 13.78 0.48 6.76
CA GLY A 138 15.12 -0.12 6.74
C GLY A 138 15.32 -1.07 5.56
N ASP A 139 15.57 -2.34 5.84
CA ASP A 139 15.80 -3.37 4.80
C ASP A 139 14.50 -3.92 4.18
N VAL A 140 13.33 -3.59 4.75
CA VAL A 140 12.04 -4.04 4.21
C VAL A 140 11.67 -3.18 3.01
N PRO A 141 11.43 -3.77 1.82
CA PRO A 141 11.05 -3.02 0.63
C PRO A 141 9.78 -2.18 0.85
N VAL A 142 9.75 -0.99 0.26
CA VAL A 142 8.55 -0.14 0.22
C VAL A 142 7.99 -0.14 -1.18
N THR A 143 6.67 -0.34 -1.31
CA THR A 143 5.96 -0.26 -2.58
C THR A 143 4.87 0.81 -2.53
N VAL A 144 4.43 1.29 -3.69
CA VAL A 144 3.39 2.31 -3.78
C VAL A 144 2.28 1.86 -4.70
N LYS A 145 1.04 1.85 -4.22
CA LYS A 145 -0.13 1.58 -5.06
C LYS A 145 -0.89 2.87 -5.35
N MET A 146 -0.97 3.24 -6.63
CA MET A 146 -1.53 4.51 -7.11
C MET A 146 -2.56 4.33 -8.22
N ARG A 147 -3.15 5.43 -8.68
CA ARG A 147 -4.01 5.52 -9.88
C ARG A 147 -3.32 6.34 -10.97
N LEU A 148 -4.01 6.60 -12.10
CA LEU A 148 -3.48 7.44 -13.18
C LEU A 148 -3.36 8.92 -12.78
N GLY A 149 -4.26 9.38 -11.92
CA GLY A 149 -4.35 10.76 -11.48
C GLY A 149 -5.70 11.01 -10.78
N TRP A 150 -6.00 12.28 -10.52
CA TRP A 150 -7.28 12.67 -9.91
C TRP A 150 -8.45 12.52 -10.89
N ASP A 151 -8.30 13.06 -12.09
CA ASP A 151 -9.23 12.98 -13.22
C ASP A 151 -8.46 12.98 -14.56
N MET A 152 -9.15 12.93 -15.66
CA MET A 152 -8.54 12.88 -17.01
C MET A 152 -7.76 14.13 -17.38
N SER A 153 -8.04 15.27 -16.74
CA SER A 153 -7.31 16.52 -16.97
C SER A 153 -6.05 16.66 -16.10
N SER A 154 -5.87 15.76 -15.14
CA SER A 154 -4.78 15.79 -14.16
C SER A 154 -4.10 14.42 -13.99
N ILE A 155 -3.81 13.78 -15.11
CA ILE A 155 -3.00 12.55 -15.14
C ILE A 155 -1.57 12.89 -14.68
N CYS A 156 -1.08 12.19 -13.66
CA CYS A 156 0.22 12.45 -13.06
C CYS A 156 0.99 11.17 -12.68
N VAL A 157 0.50 10.01 -13.12
CA VAL A 157 1.09 8.71 -12.74
C VAL A 157 2.56 8.61 -13.09
N THR A 158 2.98 9.12 -14.25
CA THR A 158 4.39 9.06 -14.69
C THR A 158 5.29 9.90 -13.78
N ASP A 159 4.84 11.08 -13.38
CA ASP A 159 5.61 11.96 -12.48
C ASP A 159 5.69 11.36 -11.09
N LEU A 160 4.57 10.85 -10.57
CA LEU A 160 4.56 10.18 -9.26
C LEU A 160 5.42 8.90 -9.27
N ALA A 161 5.45 8.16 -10.39
CA ALA A 161 6.30 6.98 -10.53
C ALA A 161 7.79 7.33 -10.44
N LYS A 162 8.23 8.41 -11.11
CA LYS A 162 9.61 8.91 -11.01
C LYS A 162 9.95 9.36 -9.59
N ILE A 163 9.04 10.11 -8.96
CA ILE A 163 9.21 10.51 -7.55
C ILE A 163 9.33 9.28 -6.65
N ALA A 164 8.49 8.26 -6.85
CA ALA A 164 8.54 7.05 -6.04
C ALA A 164 9.89 6.31 -6.21
N GLU A 165 10.41 6.22 -7.43
CA GLU A 165 11.73 5.67 -7.72
C GLU A 165 12.84 6.49 -7.05
N ASP A 166 12.85 7.81 -7.24
CA ASP A 166 13.84 8.73 -6.65
C ASP A 166 13.83 8.69 -5.12
N LYS A 167 12.69 8.41 -4.50
CA LYS A 167 12.52 8.30 -3.05
C LYS A 167 12.75 6.88 -2.51
N GLY A 168 13.13 5.93 -3.36
CA GLY A 168 13.57 4.60 -2.98
C GLY A 168 12.47 3.55 -2.90
N ALA A 169 11.31 3.76 -3.51
CA ALA A 169 10.31 2.71 -3.63
C ALA A 169 10.83 1.56 -4.51
N ALA A 170 10.67 0.32 -4.02
CA ALA A 170 11.14 -0.89 -4.71
C ALA A 170 10.22 -1.32 -5.87
N ALA A 171 8.96 -0.93 -5.83
CA ALA A 171 8.00 -1.20 -6.90
C ALA A 171 6.80 -0.27 -6.83
N ILE A 172 6.09 -0.13 -7.95
CA ILE A 172 4.82 0.58 -8.03
C ILE A 172 3.73 -0.33 -8.61
N CYS A 173 2.49 -0.13 -8.18
CA CYS A 173 1.32 -0.77 -8.77
C CYS A 173 0.32 0.30 -9.20
N VAL A 174 -0.02 0.33 -10.49
CA VAL A 174 -0.93 1.32 -11.05
C VAL A 174 -2.30 0.69 -11.30
N HIS A 175 -3.35 1.24 -10.66
CA HIS A 175 -4.72 1.01 -11.10
C HIS A 175 -5.01 1.93 -12.28
N ALA A 176 -5.21 1.35 -13.46
CA ALA A 176 -5.34 2.09 -14.73
C ALA A 176 -6.71 2.78 -14.89
N ARG A 177 -7.08 3.55 -13.88
CA ARG A 177 -8.20 4.50 -13.82
C ARG A 177 -7.80 5.71 -13.01
N THR A 178 -8.44 6.85 -13.26
CA THR A 178 -8.34 8.02 -12.37
C THR A 178 -9.20 7.84 -11.11
N ARG A 179 -9.02 8.72 -10.13
CA ARG A 179 -9.89 8.76 -8.94
C ARG A 179 -11.35 9.01 -9.32
N SER A 180 -11.60 9.94 -10.23
CA SER A 180 -12.95 10.33 -10.64
C SER A 180 -13.70 9.21 -11.37
N GLN A 181 -13.01 8.34 -12.07
CA GLN A 181 -13.57 7.16 -12.72
C GLN A 181 -14.03 6.09 -11.74
N MET A 182 -13.56 6.12 -10.49
CA MET A 182 -13.88 5.10 -9.48
C MET A 182 -13.60 3.67 -9.99
N TYR A 183 -14.65 2.96 -10.47
CA TYR A 183 -14.60 1.59 -10.97
C TYR A 183 -15.19 1.43 -12.37
N ALA A 184 -15.54 2.53 -13.05
CA ALA A 184 -16.07 2.57 -14.41
C ALA A 184 -15.51 3.78 -15.16
N PRO A 185 -15.35 3.73 -16.49
CA PRO A 185 -15.47 2.59 -17.40
C PRO A 185 -14.36 1.54 -17.22
N SER A 186 -14.06 0.73 -18.24
CA SER A 186 -12.94 -0.23 -18.24
C SER A 186 -11.61 0.44 -17.89
N ALA A 187 -10.69 -0.31 -17.29
CA ALA A 187 -9.32 0.16 -17.07
C ALA A 187 -8.63 0.40 -18.43
N ASP A 188 -7.76 1.40 -18.46
CA ASP A 188 -6.93 1.73 -19.63
C ASP A 188 -5.59 0.97 -19.47
N TRP A 189 -5.40 -0.06 -20.30
CA TRP A 189 -4.24 -0.98 -20.26
C TRP A 189 -3.15 -0.57 -21.22
#